data_2a543ff43105e9a4849bcb92ca970490
#
_entry.id   2a543ff43105e9a4849bcb92ca970490
#
_cell.length_a   1.000
_cell.length_b   1.000
_cell.length_c   1.000
_cell.angle_alpha   90.00
_cell.angle_beta   90.00
_cell.angle_gamma   90.00
#
_symmetry.space_group_name_H-M   'P 1'
#
loop_
_entity.id
_entity.type
_entity.pdbx_description
1 polymer ?
#
loop_
_entity_poly.entity_id
_entity_poly.type
_entity_poly.pdbx_seq_one_letter_code
_entity_poly.pdbx_strand_id
1 'polypeptide(L)'
;TVEMLAAVDPPVSGVIVASPANPTGTVIPPQELAAIATWCDANGVRLISDEVYHGLVYDGAPATSCAWQTSRESVVVNSFSKYFAMTGWRLGWLLVPQELRRAVDCLTGNFTICPPVLPQLAAVSAFTPESVAEAEALLDGYSANRRLLLDGLRALGLDKLAPTDGAFYVYADVSHLTTDSLTFCEKLLADTGVAIAPGVDFDTVRGGAFVRLSFAGPTSDIEEALRRLGAWLT
;
A
#
# COMPACT_ATOMS: atom_id res chain seq x y z
N THR A 1 7.17 -2.66 -15.32
CA THR A 1 7.33 -3.84 -16.22
C THR A 1 8.80 -4.18 -16.42
N VAL A 2 9.08 -5.37 -16.95
CA VAL A 2 10.45 -5.82 -17.28
C VAL A 2 11.13 -4.87 -18.27
N GLU A 3 10.41 -4.34 -19.25
CA GLU A 3 10.93 -3.37 -20.21
C GLU A 3 11.39 -2.08 -19.53
N MET A 4 10.66 -1.61 -18.52
CA MET A 4 11.06 -0.42 -17.74
C MET A 4 12.33 -0.70 -16.95
N LEU A 5 12.46 -1.88 -16.35
CA LEU A 5 13.66 -2.28 -15.61
C LEU A 5 14.89 -2.41 -16.52
N ALA A 6 14.71 -3.02 -17.68
CA ALA A 6 15.78 -3.20 -18.66
C ALA A 6 16.26 -1.87 -19.29
N ALA A 7 15.42 -0.82 -19.24
CA ALA A 7 15.75 0.51 -19.77
C ALA A 7 16.45 1.42 -18.76
N VAL A 8 16.64 0.99 -17.51
CA VAL A 8 17.34 1.81 -16.49
C VAL A 8 18.84 1.83 -16.74
N ASP A 9 19.42 3.04 -16.80
CA ASP A 9 20.85 3.26 -16.98
C ASP A 9 21.36 4.25 -15.90
N PRO A 10 22.40 3.91 -15.12
CA PRO A 10 23.13 2.64 -15.09
C PRO A 10 22.30 1.45 -14.57
N PRO A 11 22.72 0.20 -14.84
CA PRO A 11 22.01 -0.98 -14.35
C PRO A 11 21.87 -0.99 -12.83
N VAL A 12 20.70 -1.40 -12.34
CA VAL A 12 20.39 -1.42 -10.89
C VAL A 12 20.87 -2.73 -10.24
N SER A 13 21.25 -2.67 -8.96
CA SER A 13 21.59 -3.85 -8.16
C SER A 13 20.39 -4.44 -7.41
N GLY A 14 19.31 -3.68 -7.28
CA GLY A 14 18.10 -4.10 -6.60
C GLY A 14 16.88 -3.29 -7.05
N VAL A 15 15.72 -3.89 -6.88
CA VAL A 15 14.41 -3.33 -7.20
C VAL A 15 13.48 -3.53 -6.01
N ILE A 16 12.76 -2.51 -5.62
CA ILE A 16 11.68 -2.59 -4.63
C ILE A 16 10.37 -2.39 -5.38
N VAL A 17 9.44 -3.34 -5.23
CA VAL A 17 8.06 -3.22 -5.72
C VAL A 17 7.10 -3.36 -4.55
N ALA A 18 5.95 -2.67 -4.60
CA ALA A 18 4.88 -2.82 -3.63
C ALA A 18 3.60 -3.26 -4.33
N SER A 19 2.95 -4.32 -3.84
CA SER A 19 1.70 -4.84 -4.41
C SER A 19 0.86 -5.55 -3.34
N PRO A 20 -0.33 -5.02 -3.02
CA PRO A 20 -0.90 -3.71 -3.41
C PRO A 20 -0.06 -2.52 -2.97
N ALA A 21 -0.04 -1.46 -3.77
CA ALA A 21 0.84 -0.32 -3.57
C ALA A 21 0.22 0.80 -2.72
N ASN A 22 1.02 1.40 -1.86
CA ASN A 22 0.76 2.71 -1.27
C ASN A 22 1.63 3.73 -2.03
N PRO A 23 1.10 4.78 -2.67
CA PRO A 23 -0.23 5.38 -2.43
C PRO A 23 -1.35 4.96 -3.42
N THR A 24 -1.03 4.26 -4.51
CA THR A 24 -1.91 4.13 -5.70
C THR A 24 -2.99 3.06 -5.57
N GLY A 25 -2.86 2.13 -4.64
CA GLY A 25 -3.71 0.94 -4.56
C GLY A 25 -3.52 -0.06 -5.69
N THR A 26 -2.56 0.15 -6.59
CA THR A 26 -2.31 -0.73 -7.74
C THR A 26 -1.88 -2.11 -7.31
N VAL A 27 -2.44 -3.14 -7.92
CA VAL A 27 -2.02 -4.53 -7.79
C VAL A 27 -1.24 -4.94 -9.03
N ILE A 28 -0.02 -5.44 -8.85
CA ILE A 28 0.78 -6.02 -9.93
C ILE A 28 0.19 -7.39 -10.28
N PRO A 29 -0.25 -7.64 -11.53
CA PRO A 29 -0.77 -8.94 -11.92
C PRO A 29 0.25 -10.07 -11.69
N PRO A 30 -0.19 -11.30 -11.34
CA PRO A 30 0.70 -12.42 -11.05
C PRO A 30 1.74 -12.70 -12.14
N GLN A 31 1.34 -12.60 -13.40
CA GLN A 31 2.23 -12.84 -14.55
C GLN A 31 3.33 -11.78 -14.64
N GLU A 32 2.99 -10.52 -14.35
CA GLU A 32 3.95 -9.42 -14.36
C GLU A 32 4.94 -9.53 -13.18
N LEU A 33 4.45 -9.84 -11.96
CA LEU A 33 5.33 -10.05 -10.82
C LEU A 33 6.27 -11.24 -11.05
N ALA A 34 5.78 -12.32 -11.64
CA ALA A 34 6.59 -13.47 -12.01
C ALA A 34 7.64 -13.12 -13.07
N ALA A 35 7.29 -12.31 -14.08
CA ALA A 35 8.23 -11.84 -15.09
C ALA A 35 9.33 -10.95 -14.47
N ILE A 36 8.96 -10.03 -13.58
CA ILE A 36 9.91 -9.18 -12.84
C ILE A 36 10.85 -10.05 -12.00
N ALA A 37 10.34 -11.00 -11.21
CA ALA A 37 11.15 -11.88 -10.38
C ALA A 37 12.14 -12.71 -11.22
N THR A 38 11.67 -13.29 -12.32
CA THR A 38 12.51 -14.07 -13.26
C THR A 38 13.60 -13.20 -13.89
N TRP A 39 13.24 -11.99 -14.31
CA TRP A 39 14.21 -11.05 -14.88
C TRP A 39 15.28 -10.65 -13.84
N CYS A 40 14.86 -10.39 -12.60
CA CYS A 40 15.79 -10.07 -11.53
C CYS A 40 16.80 -11.19 -11.29
N ASP A 41 16.33 -12.45 -11.20
CA ASP A 41 17.20 -13.62 -11.03
C ASP A 41 18.20 -13.76 -12.19
N ALA A 42 17.74 -13.60 -13.43
CA ALA A 42 18.56 -13.73 -14.63
C ALA A 42 19.64 -12.63 -14.74
N ASN A 43 19.43 -11.47 -14.15
CA ASN A 43 20.33 -10.32 -14.23
C ASN A 43 21.11 -10.06 -12.93
N GLY A 44 20.98 -10.92 -11.91
CA GLY A 44 21.64 -10.74 -10.62
C GLY A 44 21.16 -9.51 -9.83
N VAL A 45 19.92 -9.10 -10.06
CA VAL A 45 19.26 -7.97 -9.41
C VAL A 45 18.44 -8.48 -8.22
N ARG A 46 18.58 -7.88 -7.05
CA ARG A 46 17.81 -8.28 -5.86
C ARG A 46 16.38 -7.69 -5.93
N LEU A 47 15.38 -8.56 -5.98
CA LEU A 47 13.98 -8.14 -5.83
C LEU A 47 13.61 -8.07 -4.35
N ILE A 48 13.05 -6.94 -3.92
CA ILE A 48 12.38 -6.76 -2.64
C ILE A 48 10.90 -6.51 -2.93
N SER A 49 10.03 -7.44 -2.54
CA SER A 49 8.58 -7.37 -2.73
C SER A 49 7.92 -6.95 -1.42
N ASP A 50 7.38 -5.74 -1.39
CA ASP A 50 6.57 -5.24 -0.29
C ASP A 50 5.13 -5.72 -0.47
N GLU A 51 4.74 -6.73 0.31
CA GLU A 51 3.46 -7.40 0.25
C GLU A 51 2.59 -7.10 1.50
N VAL A 52 2.86 -5.98 2.19
CA VAL A 52 2.20 -5.65 3.47
C VAL A 52 0.68 -5.47 3.35
N TYR A 53 0.17 -5.22 2.14
CA TYR A 53 -1.26 -5.07 1.86
C TYR A 53 -1.90 -6.33 1.26
N HIS A 54 -1.21 -7.48 1.23
CA HIS A 54 -1.82 -8.75 0.82
C HIS A 54 -3.08 -9.04 1.64
N GLY A 55 -4.13 -9.55 0.97
CA GLY A 55 -5.46 -9.73 1.52
C GLY A 55 -6.39 -8.52 1.36
N LEU A 56 -5.86 -7.32 1.22
CA LEU A 56 -6.65 -6.10 0.99
C LEU A 56 -6.77 -5.83 -0.52
N VAL A 57 -7.66 -6.56 -1.18
CA VAL A 57 -7.91 -6.49 -2.63
C VAL A 57 -9.41 -6.52 -2.88
N TYR A 58 -9.89 -5.78 -3.86
CA TYR A 58 -11.30 -5.56 -4.11
C TYR A 58 -11.77 -6.21 -5.42
N ASP A 59 -13.09 -6.37 -5.57
CA ASP A 59 -13.70 -6.95 -6.75
C ASP A 59 -13.25 -6.27 -8.04
N GLY A 60 -12.92 -7.09 -9.04
CA GLY A 60 -12.45 -6.63 -10.35
C GLY A 60 -10.94 -6.37 -10.44
N ALA A 61 -10.22 -6.38 -9.32
CA ALA A 61 -8.78 -6.24 -9.27
C ALA A 61 -8.06 -7.52 -9.74
N PRO A 62 -6.79 -7.42 -10.20
CA PRO A 62 -5.95 -8.60 -10.38
C PRO A 62 -5.77 -9.36 -9.05
N ALA A 63 -5.65 -10.68 -9.13
CA ALA A 63 -5.26 -11.47 -7.95
C ALA A 63 -3.86 -11.06 -7.47
N THR A 64 -3.62 -11.09 -6.15
CA THR A 64 -2.27 -10.95 -5.60
C THR A 64 -1.47 -12.25 -5.74
N SER A 65 -0.16 -12.12 -5.85
CA SER A 65 0.77 -13.25 -5.81
C SER A 65 2.00 -12.87 -4.98
N CYS A 66 2.58 -13.87 -4.31
CA CYS A 66 3.82 -13.67 -3.56
C CYS A 66 5.02 -13.88 -4.48
N ALA A 67 6.00 -12.98 -4.46
CA ALA A 67 7.22 -13.09 -5.26
C ALA A 67 7.97 -14.41 -5.01
N TRP A 68 7.84 -14.97 -3.81
CA TRP A 68 8.42 -16.28 -3.45
C TRP A 68 7.80 -17.49 -4.15
N GLN A 69 6.66 -17.33 -4.80
CA GLN A 69 6.12 -18.40 -5.66
C GLN A 69 6.98 -18.60 -6.92
N THR A 70 7.64 -17.53 -7.37
CA THR A 70 8.50 -17.55 -8.57
C THR A 70 9.97 -17.62 -8.22
N SER A 71 10.47 -16.79 -7.30
CA SER A 71 11.89 -16.69 -6.96
C SER A 71 12.14 -16.80 -5.46
N ARG A 72 13.00 -17.74 -5.06
CA ARG A 72 13.50 -17.88 -3.68
C ARG A 72 14.68 -16.93 -3.38
N GLU A 73 15.16 -16.23 -4.38
CA GLU A 73 16.17 -15.18 -4.25
C GLU A 73 15.56 -13.82 -3.91
N SER A 74 14.23 -13.68 -4.02
CA SER A 74 13.53 -12.46 -3.62
C SER A 74 13.48 -12.30 -2.09
N VAL A 75 13.45 -11.05 -1.64
CA VAL A 75 13.07 -10.71 -0.26
C VAL A 75 11.61 -10.30 -0.26
N VAL A 76 10.78 -10.93 0.58
CA VAL A 76 9.38 -10.55 0.76
C VAL A 76 9.19 -9.93 2.13
N VAL A 77 8.53 -8.78 2.16
CA VAL A 77 8.17 -8.05 3.39
C VAL A 77 6.66 -8.15 3.57
N ASN A 78 6.21 -8.57 4.74
CA ASN A 78 4.79 -8.59 5.07
C ASN A 78 4.54 -8.18 6.53
N SER A 79 3.28 -7.91 6.89
CA SER A 79 2.94 -7.32 8.18
C SER A 79 1.57 -7.77 8.69
N PHE A 80 1.44 -7.90 10.01
CA PHE A 80 0.16 -8.05 10.67
C PHE A 80 -0.62 -6.74 10.78
N SER A 81 0.00 -5.60 10.44
CA SER A 81 -0.59 -4.26 10.66
C SER A 81 -1.81 -3.97 9.78
N LYS A 82 -1.97 -4.62 8.61
CA LYS A 82 -2.94 -4.23 7.58
C LYS A 82 -4.13 -5.18 7.54
N TYR A 83 -4.04 -6.28 6.81
CA TYR A 83 -5.13 -7.26 6.70
C TYR A 83 -5.61 -7.78 8.05
N PHE A 84 -4.69 -8.06 8.97
CA PHE A 84 -5.01 -8.58 10.30
C PHE A 84 -5.41 -7.49 11.32
N ALA A 85 -5.51 -6.22 10.91
CA ALA A 85 -5.88 -5.08 11.77
C ALA A 85 -5.03 -4.91 13.04
N MET A 86 -3.79 -5.43 13.04
CA MET A 86 -2.89 -5.43 14.20
C MET A 86 -1.85 -4.30 14.14
N THR A 87 -2.22 -3.10 13.69
CA THR A 87 -1.28 -1.98 13.47
C THR A 87 -0.49 -1.60 14.73
N GLY A 88 -1.15 -1.53 15.89
CA GLY A 88 -0.53 -1.18 17.18
C GLY A 88 0.39 -2.26 17.77
N TRP A 89 0.30 -3.50 17.29
CA TRP A 89 1.06 -4.64 17.80
C TRP A 89 2.51 -4.69 17.33
N ARG A 90 2.85 -3.93 16.28
CA ARG A 90 4.21 -3.78 15.75
C ARG A 90 4.88 -5.10 15.39
N LEU A 91 4.21 -5.93 14.61
CA LEU A 91 4.69 -7.24 14.18
C LEU A 91 4.58 -7.42 12.65
N GLY A 92 5.56 -8.08 12.07
CA GLY A 92 5.61 -8.46 10.67
C GLY A 92 6.60 -9.61 10.46
N TRP A 93 6.79 -10.02 9.22
CA TRP A 93 7.74 -11.07 8.87
C TRP A 93 8.44 -10.79 7.56
N LEU A 94 9.59 -11.43 7.38
CA LEU A 94 10.36 -11.45 6.16
C LEU A 94 10.50 -12.88 5.65
N LEU A 95 10.39 -13.07 4.34
CA LEU A 95 10.94 -14.24 3.67
C LEU A 95 12.25 -13.79 3.03
N VAL A 96 13.34 -14.45 3.35
CA VAL A 96 14.68 -14.06 2.89
C VAL A 96 15.42 -15.25 2.32
N PRO A 97 16.22 -15.06 1.27
CA PRO A 97 17.13 -16.08 0.76
C PRO A 97 18.08 -16.60 1.86
N GLN A 98 18.50 -17.85 1.73
CA GLN A 98 19.32 -18.51 2.75
C GLN A 98 20.63 -17.76 3.05
N GLU A 99 21.26 -17.18 2.03
CA GLU A 99 22.51 -16.44 2.19
C GLU A 99 22.35 -15.13 2.98
N LEU A 100 21.15 -14.52 2.97
CA LEU A 100 20.85 -13.29 3.73
C LEU A 100 20.44 -13.56 5.17
N ARG A 101 20.04 -14.79 5.51
CA ARG A 101 19.49 -15.13 6.83
C ARG A 101 20.41 -14.68 7.97
N ARG A 102 21.70 -15.00 7.89
CA ARG A 102 22.67 -14.64 8.94
C ARG A 102 22.79 -13.12 9.11
N ALA A 103 22.82 -12.37 8.00
CA ALA A 103 22.93 -10.91 8.04
C ALA A 103 21.67 -10.28 8.66
N VAL A 104 20.48 -10.78 8.27
CA VAL A 104 19.21 -10.31 8.81
C VAL A 104 19.08 -10.61 10.30
N ASP A 105 19.45 -11.81 10.75
CA ASP A 105 19.46 -12.18 12.17
C ASP A 105 20.39 -11.25 12.99
N CYS A 106 21.57 -10.94 12.47
CA CYS A 106 22.49 -10.01 13.13
C CYS A 106 21.93 -8.58 13.18
N LEU A 107 21.34 -8.10 12.07
CA LEU A 107 20.77 -6.76 12.02
C LEU A 107 19.58 -6.63 12.97
N THR A 108 18.64 -7.56 12.95
CA THR A 108 17.45 -7.52 13.81
C THR A 108 17.83 -7.58 15.28
N GLY A 109 18.76 -8.45 15.65
CA GLY A 109 19.27 -8.55 17.03
C GLY A 109 19.97 -7.29 17.54
N ASN A 110 20.55 -6.47 16.66
CA ASN A 110 21.25 -5.25 17.05
C ASN A 110 20.37 -3.98 16.97
N PHE A 111 19.43 -3.92 16.02
CA PHE A 111 18.56 -2.75 15.84
C PHE A 111 17.28 -2.82 16.67
N THR A 112 16.68 -3.99 16.79
CA THR A 112 15.36 -4.16 17.44
C THR A 112 15.40 -5.09 18.64
N ILE A 113 16.51 -5.78 18.86
CA ILE A 113 16.74 -6.81 19.90
C ILE A 113 15.85 -8.03 19.62
N CYS A 114 14.55 -7.91 19.78
CA CYS A 114 13.55 -8.92 19.41
C CYS A 114 12.18 -8.26 19.21
N PRO A 115 11.28 -8.88 18.44
CA PRO A 115 9.88 -8.47 18.40
C PRO A 115 9.24 -8.64 19.78
N PRO A 116 8.26 -7.80 20.19
CA PRO A 116 7.57 -7.94 21.46
C PRO A 116 6.90 -9.32 21.58
N VAL A 117 6.99 -9.95 22.76
CA VAL A 117 6.50 -11.33 22.97
C VAL A 117 4.98 -11.42 22.85
N LEU A 118 4.23 -10.47 23.45
CA LEU A 118 2.77 -10.49 23.43
C LEU A 118 2.20 -10.43 22.00
N PRO A 119 2.68 -9.56 21.09
CA PRO A 119 2.29 -9.59 19.68
C PRO A 119 2.55 -10.93 18.99
N GLN A 120 3.68 -11.59 19.27
CA GLN A 120 3.99 -12.88 18.68
C GLN A 120 2.99 -13.96 19.12
N LEU A 121 2.62 -13.99 20.39
CA LEU A 121 1.61 -14.93 20.92
C LEU A 121 0.22 -14.62 20.35
N ALA A 122 -0.16 -13.34 20.28
CA ALA A 122 -1.43 -12.92 19.69
C ALA A 122 -1.54 -13.28 18.20
N ALA A 123 -0.45 -13.12 17.44
CA ALA A 123 -0.41 -13.40 16.00
C ALA A 123 -0.66 -14.88 15.66
N VAL A 124 -0.41 -15.80 16.57
CA VAL A 124 -0.77 -17.23 16.37
C VAL A 124 -2.27 -17.37 16.15
N SER A 125 -3.08 -16.59 16.88
CA SER A 125 -4.55 -16.61 16.74
C SER A 125 -5.04 -15.88 15.50
N ALA A 126 -4.24 -15.03 14.86
CA ALA A 126 -4.64 -14.29 13.66
C ALA A 126 -4.97 -15.21 12.45
N PHE A 127 -4.49 -16.45 12.48
CA PHE A 127 -4.71 -17.44 11.41
C PHE A 127 -5.87 -18.42 11.72
N THR A 128 -6.61 -18.22 12.82
CA THR A 128 -7.80 -19.05 13.07
C THR A 128 -8.94 -18.68 12.10
N PRO A 129 -9.86 -19.64 11.79
CA PRO A 129 -11.01 -19.34 10.93
C PRO A 129 -11.84 -18.15 11.42
N GLU A 130 -11.99 -17.99 12.73
CA GLU A 130 -12.74 -16.88 13.36
C GLU A 130 -12.07 -15.53 13.07
N SER A 131 -10.74 -15.45 13.29
CA SER A 131 -9.99 -14.20 13.04
C SER A 131 -9.93 -13.86 11.54
N VAL A 132 -9.84 -14.87 10.67
CA VAL A 132 -9.94 -14.65 9.22
C VAL A 132 -11.32 -14.12 8.84
N ALA A 133 -12.40 -14.68 9.40
CA ALA A 133 -13.75 -14.19 9.14
C ALA A 133 -13.95 -12.73 9.60
N GLU A 134 -13.36 -12.33 10.72
CA GLU A 134 -13.36 -10.93 11.17
C GLU A 134 -12.58 -10.01 10.20
N ALA A 135 -11.43 -10.45 9.69
CA ALA A 135 -10.65 -9.71 8.72
C ALA A 135 -11.40 -9.52 7.39
N GLU A 136 -12.08 -10.57 6.91
CA GLU A 136 -12.93 -10.50 5.71
C GLU A 136 -14.13 -9.56 5.91
N ALA A 137 -14.77 -9.59 7.07
CA ALA A 137 -15.85 -8.64 7.38
C ALA A 137 -15.36 -7.18 7.40
N LEU A 138 -14.12 -6.93 7.86
CA LEU A 138 -13.49 -5.62 7.80
C LEU A 138 -13.20 -5.20 6.35
N LEU A 139 -12.76 -6.14 5.52
CA LEU A 139 -12.53 -5.91 4.08
C LEU A 139 -13.82 -5.52 3.36
N ASP A 140 -14.96 -6.14 3.69
CA ASP A 140 -16.28 -5.77 3.17
C ASP A 140 -16.61 -4.30 3.51
N GLY A 141 -16.32 -3.87 4.73
CA GLY A 141 -16.45 -2.47 5.16
C GLY A 141 -15.57 -1.53 4.33
N TYR A 142 -14.31 -1.88 4.12
CA TYR A 142 -13.41 -1.10 3.25
C TYR A 142 -13.89 -1.06 1.80
N SER A 143 -14.44 -2.16 1.29
CA SER A 143 -15.01 -2.22 -0.06
C SER A 143 -16.18 -1.26 -0.23
N ALA A 144 -17.06 -1.17 0.76
CA ALA A 144 -18.16 -0.21 0.77
C ALA A 144 -17.65 1.24 0.81
N ASN A 145 -16.71 1.52 1.70
CA ASN A 145 -16.07 2.83 1.85
C ASN A 145 -15.32 3.26 0.57
N ARG A 146 -14.63 2.31 -0.08
CA ARG A 146 -13.95 2.55 -1.36
C ARG A 146 -14.94 3.03 -2.42
N ARG A 147 -16.07 2.35 -2.58
CA ARG A 147 -17.11 2.75 -3.55
C ARG A 147 -17.64 4.15 -3.23
N LEU A 148 -18.02 4.39 -1.97
CA LEU A 148 -18.49 5.69 -1.52
C LEU A 148 -17.50 6.81 -1.82
N LEU A 149 -16.22 6.63 -1.48
CA LEU A 149 -15.19 7.64 -1.71
C LEU A 149 -14.94 7.88 -3.19
N LEU A 150 -14.82 6.82 -4.01
CA LEU A 150 -14.59 6.94 -5.45
C LEU A 150 -15.74 7.66 -6.15
N ASP A 151 -16.98 7.32 -5.82
CA ASP A 151 -18.18 7.96 -6.41
C ASP A 151 -18.31 9.42 -5.95
N GLY A 152 -18.06 9.69 -4.67
CA GLY A 152 -18.06 11.04 -4.12
C GLY A 152 -16.99 11.93 -4.76
N LEU A 153 -15.76 11.45 -4.92
CA LEU A 153 -14.69 12.22 -5.56
C LEU A 153 -15.01 12.55 -7.02
N ARG A 154 -15.53 11.57 -7.79
CA ARG A 154 -15.97 11.81 -9.17
C ARG A 154 -17.08 12.85 -9.26
N ALA A 155 -18.05 12.80 -8.35
CA ALA A 155 -19.12 13.80 -8.28
C ALA A 155 -18.59 15.22 -7.99
N LEU A 156 -17.42 15.34 -7.36
CA LEU A 156 -16.73 16.60 -7.10
C LEU A 156 -15.76 17.01 -8.24
N GLY A 157 -15.75 16.29 -9.36
CA GLY A 157 -14.86 16.58 -10.49
C GLY A 157 -13.42 16.04 -10.34
N LEU A 158 -13.17 15.20 -9.33
CA LEU A 158 -11.89 14.51 -9.10
C LEU A 158 -11.97 13.11 -9.72
N ASP A 159 -11.90 13.00 -11.04
CA ASP A 159 -12.12 11.78 -11.82
C ASP A 159 -10.82 11.08 -12.25
N LYS A 160 -9.68 11.78 -12.18
CA LYS A 160 -8.37 11.20 -12.49
C LYS A 160 -7.78 10.49 -11.27
N LEU A 161 -8.24 9.27 -11.05
CA LEU A 161 -7.89 8.45 -9.88
C LEU A 161 -7.01 7.29 -10.32
N ALA A 162 -6.04 6.91 -9.47
CA ALA A 162 -5.29 5.67 -9.65
C ALA A 162 -6.22 4.44 -9.51
N PRO A 163 -5.82 3.24 -9.93
CA PRO A 163 -6.70 2.07 -10.01
C PRO A 163 -7.45 1.73 -8.71
N THR A 164 -6.83 1.92 -7.54
CA THR A 164 -7.44 1.60 -6.23
C THR A 164 -7.90 0.12 -6.15
N ASP A 165 -7.10 -0.79 -6.71
CA ASP A 165 -7.39 -2.22 -6.77
C ASP A 165 -7.22 -2.90 -5.41
N GLY A 166 -6.35 -2.36 -4.56
CA GLY A 166 -6.05 -2.90 -3.23
C GLY A 166 -5.61 -1.81 -2.25
N ALA A 167 -5.10 -2.24 -1.09
CA ALA A 167 -4.83 -1.37 0.07
C ALA A 167 -6.11 -0.65 0.53
N PHE A 168 -6.03 0.57 1.05
CA PHE A 168 -7.19 1.37 1.46
C PHE A 168 -6.99 2.86 1.16
N TYR A 169 -6.42 3.16 -0.01
CA TYR A 169 -6.11 4.51 -0.45
C TYR A 169 -6.69 4.82 -1.83
N VAL A 170 -7.11 6.07 -2.00
CA VAL A 170 -7.32 6.69 -3.31
C VAL A 170 -6.20 7.69 -3.53
N TYR A 171 -5.52 7.60 -4.67
CA TYR A 171 -4.51 8.56 -5.11
C TYR A 171 -5.07 9.34 -6.29
N ALA A 172 -5.28 10.63 -6.09
CA ALA A 172 -6.02 11.50 -6.99
C ALA A 172 -5.11 12.56 -7.62
N ASP A 173 -5.21 12.74 -8.94
CA ASP A 173 -4.64 13.88 -9.65
C ASP A 173 -5.53 15.10 -9.41
N VAL A 174 -4.98 16.11 -8.77
CA VAL A 174 -5.61 17.39 -8.47
C VAL A 174 -4.89 18.55 -9.19
N SER A 175 -4.21 18.27 -10.29
CA SER A 175 -3.41 19.22 -11.06
C SER A 175 -4.21 20.44 -11.55
N HIS A 176 -5.53 20.30 -11.70
CA HIS A 176 -6.45 21.38 -12.07
C HIS A 176 -6.77 22.31 -10.89
N LEU A 177 -6.48 21.91 -9.64
CA LEU A 177 -6.71 22.69 -8.42
C LEU A 177 -5.41 23.27 -7.86
N THR A 178 -4.31 22.51 -7.95
CA THR A 178 -3.03 22.92 -7.39
C THR A 178 -1.85 22.20 -8.04
N THR A 179 -0.67 22.81 -7.93
CA THR A 179 0.65 22.20 -8.19
C THR A 179 1.51 22.14 -6.92
N ASP A 180 0.93 22.51 -5.78
CA ASP A 180 1.54 22.47 -4.44
C ASP A 180 0.60 21.71 -3.50
N SER A 181 0.72 20.39 -3.52
CA SER A 181 -0.12 19.50 -2.72
C SER A 181 0.07 19.68 -1.21
N LEU A 182 1.25 20.14 -0.76
CA LEU A 182 1.50 20.36 0.66
C LEU A 182 0.64 21.52 1.18
N THR A 183 0.79 22.70 0.59
CA THR A 183 -0.02 23.88 0.95
C THR A 183 -1.52 23.62 0.76
N PHE A 184 -1.90 22.89 -0.28
CA PHE A 184 -3.29 22.50 -0.51
C PHE A 184 -3.85 21.66 0.64
N CYS A 185 -3.12 20.62 1.10
CA CYS A 185 -3.54 19.77 2.21
C CYS A 185 -3.58 20.53 3.54
N GLU A 186 -2.60 21.40 3.82
CA GLU A 186 -2.58 22.23 5.01
C GLU A 186 -3.80 23.18 5.06
N LYS A 187 -4.11 23.83 3.94
CA LYS A 187 -5.27 24.73 3.83
C LYS A 187 -6.59 23.95 3.98
N LEU A 188 -6.74 22.84 3.30
CA LEU A 188 -7.92 21.99 3.43
C LEU A 188 -8.15 21.57 4.88
N LEU A 189 -7.09 21.14 5.57
CA LEU A 189 -7.17 20.75 6.99
C LEU A 189 -7.59 21.95 7.87
N ALA A 190 -6.97 23.10 7.68
CA ALA A 190 -7.27 24.30 8.47
C ALA A 190 -8.71 24.80 8.27
N ASP A 191 -9.21 24.77 7.03
CA ASP A 191 -10.51 25.34 6.69
C ASP A 191 -11.67 24.36 7.00
N THR A 192 -11.43 23.05 6.91
CA THR A 192 -12.50 22.03 6.95
C THR A 192 -12.36 20.99 8.04
N GLY A 193 -11.15 20.80 8.59
CA GLY A 193 -10.84 19.68 9.49
C GLY A 193 -10.68 18.34 8.76
N VAL A 194 -10.64 18.32 7.42
CA VAL A 194 -10.39 17.10 6.63
C VAL A 194 -8.90 16.94 6.38
N ALA A 195 -8.33 15.86 6.89
CA ALA A 195 -6.91 15.53 6.72
C ALA A 195 -6.72 14.54 5.54
N ILE A 196 -5.92 14.96 4.56
CA ILE A 196 -5.45 14.10 3.46
C ILE A 196 -3.93 14.23 3.34
N ALA A 197 -3.26 13.27 2.72
CA ALA A 197 -1.81 13.31 2.57
C ALA A 197 -1.41 13.97 1.23
N PRO A 198 -0.40 14.86 1.23
CA PRO A 198 0.12 15.45 0.01
C PRO A 198 0.89 14.43 -0.82
N GLY A 199 0.80 14.53 -2.14
CA GLY A 199 1.46 13.59 -3.06
C GLY A 199 2.99 13.70 -3.03
N VAL A 200 3.54 14.83 -2.61
CA VAL A 200 5.00 15.03 -2.45
C VAL A 200 5.64 14.07 -1.43
N ASP A 201 4.86 13.49 -0.51
CA ASP A 201 5.32 12.45 0.41
C ASP A 201 5.65 11.13 -0.31
N PHE A 202 5.16 10.94 -1.55
CA PHE A 202 5.27 9.70 -2.32
C PHE A 202 6.01 9.87 -3.64
N ASP A 203 5.92 11.05 -4.26
CA ASP A 203 6.53 11.37 -5.56
C ASP A 203 7.12 12.77 -5.50
N THR A 204 8.45 12.84 -5.43
CA THR A 204 9.18 14.13 -5.37
C THR A 204 9.19 14.89 -6.70
N VAL A 205 8.77 14.25 -7.81
CA VAL A 205 8.80 14.86 -9.15
C VAL A 205 7.42 15.40 -9.53
N ARG A 206 6.35 14.61 -9.36
CA ARG A 206 5.00 14.97 -9.78
C ARG A 206 4.02 15.11 -8.63
N GLY A 207 4.42 14.74 -7.41
CA GLY A 207 3.55 14.70 -6.23
C GLY A 207 2.89 16.02 -5.86
N GLY A 208 3.44 17.15 -6.29
CA GLY A 208 2.81 18.46 -6.10
C GLY A 208 1.40 18.59 -6.71
N ALA A 209 1.06 17.74 -7.69
CA ALA A 209 -0.24 17.72 -8.34
C ALA A 209 -1.14 16.56 -7.88
N PHE A 210 -0.75 15.83 -6.81
CA PHE A 210 -1.49 14.64 -6.34
C PHE A 210 -1.79 14.73 -4.85
N VAL A 211 -2.84 14.02 -4.43
CA VAL A 211 -3.18 13.82 -3.02
C VAL A 211 -3.59 12.36 -2.78
N ARG A 212 -3.35 11.88 -1.54
CA ARG A 212 -3.80 10.55 -1.12
C ARG A 212 -4.88 10.67 -0.03
N LEU A 213 -6.01 10.01 -0.26
CA LEU A 213 -7.10 9.87 0.70
C LEU A 213 -7.13 8.42 1.22
N SER A 214 -7.45 8.22 2.51
CA SER A 214 -7.66 6.89 3.09
C SER A 214 -9.14 6.63 3.29
N PHE A 215 -9.58 5.38 3.02
CA PHE A 215 -10.94 4.93 3.30
C PHE A 215 -11.01 3.86 4.40
N ALA A 216 -9.96 3.75 5.22
CA ALA A 216 -9.89 2.79 6.32
C ALA A 216 -10.63 3.24 7.60
N GLY A 217 -11.27 4.40 7.59
CA GLY A 217 -12.04 4.93 8.73
C GLY A 217 -13.50 4.49 8.76
N PRO A 218 -14.29 4.98 9.74
CA PRO A 218 -15.73 4.81 9.76
C PRO A 218 -16.40 5.40 8.51
N THR A 219 -17.46 4.77 8.02
CA THR A 219 -18.21 5.25 6.84
C THR A 219 -18.74 6.67 7.03
N SER A 220 -19.24 6.99 8.22
CA SER A 220 -19.73 8.32 8.57
C SER A 220 -18.66 9.43 8.42
N ASP A 221 -17.40 9.12 8.71
CA ASP A 221 -16.31 10.08 8.59
C ASP A 221 -16.00 10.36 7.12
N ILE A 222 -16.13 9.35 6.26
CA ILE A 222 -15.94 9.49 4.81
C ILE A 222 -17.06 10.31 4.20
N GLU A 223 -18.32 10.04 4.59
CA GLU A 223 -19.49 10.84 4.17
C GLU A 223 -19.32 12.31 4.55
N GLU A 224 -18.94 12.58 5.80
CA GLU A 224 -18.73 13.95 6.28
C GLU A 224 -17.52 14.62 5.61
N ALA A 225 -16.44 13.88 5.38
CA ALA A 225 -15.27 14.41 4.66
C ALA A 225 -15.64 14.81 3.22
N LEU A 226 -16.40 13.98 2.50
CA LEU A 226 -16.88 14.30 1.15
C LEU A 226 -17.80 15.53 1.14
N ARG A 227 -18.70 15.64 2.10
CA ARG A 227 -19.58 16.81 2.24
C ARG A 227 -18.77 18.09 2.47
N ARG A 228 -17.77 18.06 3.36
CA ARG A 228 -16.91 19.23 3.66
C ARG A 228 -16.01 19.57 2.47
N LEU A 229 -15.43 18.57 1.84
CA LEU A 229 -14.59 18.77 0.64
C LEU A 229 -15.41 19.39 -0.49
N GLY A 230 -16.65 18.92 -0.72
CA GLY A 230 -17.53 19.50 -1.72
C GLY A 230 -17.87 20.96 -1.45
N ALA A 231 -18.17 21.34 -0.21
CA ALA A 231 -18.42 22.73 0.17
C ALA A 231 -17.17 23.62 0.07
N TRP A 232 -15.98 23.06 0.18
CA TRP A 232 -14.73 23.83 0.11
C TRP A 232 -14.23 24.03 -1.33
N LEU A 233 -14.56 23.10 -2.24
CA LEU A 233 -14.17 23.19 -3.65
C LEU A 233 -15.10 24.09 -4.49
N THR A 234 -16.31 24.42 -3.99
CA THR A 234 -17.28 25.34 -4.62
C THR A 234 -17.04 26.79 -4.21
#